data_bed777a4659579c118c7cbbbfe12b469
#
_entry.id   bed777a4659579c118c7cbbbfe12b469
#
_cell.length_a   1.000
_cell.length_b   1.000
_cell.length_c   1.000
_cell.angle_alpha   90.00
_cell.angle_beta   90.00
_cell.angle_gamma   90.00
#
_symmetry.space_group_name_H-M   'P 1'
#
loop_
_entity.id
_entity.type
_entity.pdbx_description
1 polymer ?
#
loop_
_entity_poly.entity_id
_entity_poly.type
_entity_poly.pdbx_seq_one_letter_code
_entity_poly.pdbx_strand_id
1 'polypeptide(L)'
;MAKSLHPERETQNRIVKFFEKELGYKYLGNLGDEENFNIRWGDWKKFLSDSGYSAPFVESLQNEFFKTLSDFSKSPYHTNKEVYRILKYGLKLAEFPGEAPKTVYFINWEEPEKNNFYIAEEVTVNGNVEKRPDIVLYINGIAIAVMELKKSTVSVADGIRQNVTNQREQFI
;
A
#
# COMPACT_ATOMS: atom_id res chain seq x y z
N MET A 1 35.88 -16.15 -3.92
CA MET A 1 34.50 -15.66 -4.01
C MET A 1 34.53 -14.15 -3.79
N ALA A 2 34.19 -13.35 -4.79
CA ALA A 2 34.14 -11.90 -4.64
C ALA A 2 33.03 -11.55 -3.65
N LYS A 3 33.39 -10.84 -2.57
CA LYS A 3 32.44 -10.28 -1.61
C LYS A 3 31.60 -9.26 -2.36
N SER A 4 30.27 -9.45 -2.42
CA SER A 4 29.37 -8.51 -3.05
C SER A 4 29.60 -7.09 -2.54
N LEU A 5 29.69 -6.14 -3.46
CA LEU A 5 29.87 -4.71 -3.15
C LEU A 5 28.60 -4.09 -2.53
N HIS A 6 27.45 -4.77 -2.62
CA HIS A 6 26.14 -4.27 -2.15
C HIS A 6 25.31 -5.37 -1.46
N PRO A 7 25.64 -5.75 -0.20
CA PRO A 7 24.95 -6.81 0.52
C PRO A 7 23.46 -6.50 0.79
N GLU A 8 23.06 -5.23 0.89
CA GLU A 8 21.63 -4.82 0.98
C GLU A 8 20.88 -5.19 -0.28
N ARG A 9 21.44 -4.88 -1.45
CA ARG A 9 20.80 -5.19 -2.75
C ARG A 9 20.63 -6.70 -2.97
N GLU A 10 21.57 -7.52 -2.53
CA GLU A 10 21.44 -8.98 -2.59
C GLU A 10 20.29 -9.46 -1.68
N THR A 11 20.19 -8.88 -0.49
CA THR A 11 19.10 -9.20 0.45
C THR A 11 17.76 -8.76 -0.11
N GLN A 12 17.67 -7.57 -0.69
CA GLN A 12 16.47 -7.05 -1.35
C GLN A 12 16.02 -7.98 -2.49
N ASN A 13 16.93 -8.34 -3.40
CA ASN A 13 16.67 -9.25 -4.50
C ASN A 13 16.17 -10.63 -4.01
N ARG A 14 16.70 -11.12 -2.89
CA ARG A 14 16.31 -12.39 -2.30
C ARG A 14 14.89 -12.33 -1.73
N ILE A 15 14.55 -11.22 -1.07
CA ILE A 15 13.21 -10.97 -0.52
C ILE A 15 12.20 -10.88 -1.66
N VAL A 16 12.47 -10.07 -2.69
CA VAL A 16 11.58 -9.93 -3.84
C VAL A 16 11.32 -11.29 -4.50
N LYS A 17 12.38 -12.08 -4.75
CA LYS A 17 12.25 -13.43 -5.31
C LYS A 17 11.43 -14.35 -4.42
N PHE A 18 11.58 -14.28 -3.11
CA PHE A 18 10.80 -15.08 -2.17
C PHE A 18 9.30 -14.73 -2.26
N PHE A 19 8.96 -13.43 -2.22
CA PHE A 19 7.57 -12.99 -2.36
C PHE A 19 6.98 -13.39 -3.71
N GLU A 20 7.76 -13.24 -4.80
CA GLU A 20 7.30 -13.60 -6.14
C GLU A 20 7.11 -15.12 -6.32
N LYS A 21 8.10 -15.93 -5.92
CA LYS A 21 8.14 -17.36 -6.24
C LYS A 21 7.42 -18.23 -5.23
N GLU A 22 7.52 -17.90 -3.94
CA GLU A 22 6.98 -18.72 -2.85
C GLU A 22 5.62 -18.21 -2.36
N LEU A 23 5.40 -16.88 -2.39
CA LEU A 23 4.17 -16.28 -1.88
C LEU A 23 3.21 -15.81 -2.98
N GLY A 24 3.60 -15.91 -4.25
CA GLY A 24 2.73 -15.58 -5.39
C GLY A 24 2.45 -14.07 -5.60
N TYR A 25 3.27 -13.20 -5.01
CA TYR A 25 3.16 -11.76 -5.25
C TYR A 25 3.57 -11.39 -6.67
N LYS A 26 2.84 -10.49 -7.29
CA LYS A 26 3.24 -9.90 -8.57
C LYS A 26 4.30 -8.81 -8.34
N TYR A 27 5.48 -9.00 -8.92
CA TYR A 27 6.53 -7.99 -8.85
C TYR A 27 6.25 -6.84 -9.83
N LEU A 28 6.23 -5.61 -9.33
CA LEU A 28 5.96 -4.38 -10.07
C LEU A 28 7.22 -3.69 -10.62
N GLY A 29 8.39 -4.11 -10.16
CA GLY A 29 9.65 -3.47 -10.52
C GLY A 29 10.13 -2.44 -9.52
N ASN A 30 11.13 -1.67 -9.93
CA ASN A 30 11.62 -0.48 -9.23
C ASN A 30 10.75 0.72 -9.65
N LEU A 31 10.13 1.39 -8.68
CA LEU A 31 9.22 2.51 -8.90
C LEU A 31 9.83 3.86 -8.43
N GLY A 32 11.17 3.93 -8.36
CA GLY A 32 11.88 5.12 -7.87
C GLY A 32 11.70 6.37 -8.74
N ASP A 33 11.51 6.17 -10.05
CA ASP A 33 11.35 7.25 -11.02
C ASP A 33 9.88 7.55 -11.35
N GLU A 34 8.93 6.87 -10.67
CA GLU A 34 7.49 7.05 -10.88
C GLU A 34 6.90 7.93 -9.78
N GLU A 35 5.89 8.72 -10.13
CA GLU A 35 5.07 9.40 -9.14
C GLU A 35 4.15 8.39 -8.48
N ASN A 36 4.35 8.14 -7.20
CA ASN A 36 3.65 7.11 -6.45
C ASN A 36 2.82 7.69 -5.32
N PHE A 37 1.68 7.03 -5.09
CA PHE A 37 0.77 7.29 -3.99
C PHE A 37 0.61 6.02 -3.15
N ASN A 38 0.10 6.18 -1.93
CA ASN A 38 -0.20 5.03 -1.07
C ASN A 38 -1.27 4.10 -1.66
N ILE A 39 -1.95 4.53 -2.72
CA ILE A 39 -2.95 3.74 -3.44
C ILE A 39 -2.64 3.77 -4.93
N ARG A 40 -2.48 2.61 -5.51
CA ARG A 40 -2.42 2.37 -6.95
C ARG A 40 -3.85 2.24 -7.47
N TRP A 41 -4.45 3.39 -7.80
CA TRP A 41 -5.88 3.47 -8.16
C TRP A 41 -6.28 2.55 -9.32
N GLY A 42 -5.41 2.31 -10.29
CA GLY A 42 -5.67 1.38 -11.39
C GLY A 42 -5.87 -0.05 -10.91
N ASP A 43 -4.98 -0.54 -10.03
CA ASP A 43 -5.07 -1.89 -9.47
C ASP A 43 -6.27 -2.03 -8.52
N TRP A 44 -6.57 -0.98 -7.72
CA TRP A 44 -7.72 -0.94 -6.84
C TRP A 44 -9.05 -0.98 -7.62
N LYS A 45 -9.19 -0.15 -8.66
CA LYS A 45 -10.37 -0.15 -9.54
C LYS A 45 -10.55 -1.50 -10.23
N LYS A 46 -9.44 -2.07 -10.72
CA LYS A 46 -9.47 -3.40 -11.35
C LYS A 46 -10.01 -4.46 -10.40
N PHE A 47 -9.53 -4.51 -9.16
CA PHE A 47 -10.02 -5.46 -8.16
C PHE A 47 -11.52 -5.32 -7.92
N LEU A 48 -12.04 -4.10 -7.78
CA LEU A 48 -13.47 -3.87 -7.57
C LEU A 48 -14.30 -4.23 -8.81
N SER A 49 -13.82 -3.92 -10.01
CA SER A 49 -14.48 -4.30 -11.26
C SER A 49 -14.52 -5.82 -11.44
N ASP A 50 -13.41 -6.50 -11.14
CA ASP A 50 -13.34 -7.98 -11.16
C ASP A 50 -14.26 -8.60 -10.09
N SER A 51 -14.54 -7.87 -9.01
CA SER A 51 -15.53 -8.25 -7.98
C SER A 51 -16.99 -7.97 -8.37
N GLY A 52 -17.24 -7.48 -9.59
CA GLY A 52 -18.57 -7.30 -10.16
C GLY A 52 -19.21 -5.94 -9.92
N TYR A 53 -18.48 -4.95 -9.40
CA TYR A 53 -19.00 -3.59 -9.25
C TYR A 53 -18.96 -2.82 -10.57
N SER A 54 -20.01 -2.04 -10.84
CA SER A 54 -20.09 -1.21 -12.03
C SER A 54 -19.06 -0.08 -12.02
N ALA A 55 -18.57 0.32 -13.21
CA ALA A 55 -17.57 1.38 -13.31
C ALA A 55 -18.05 2.72 -12.69
N PRO A 56 -19.31 3.19 -12.87
CA PRO A 56 -19.78 4.39 -12.19
C PRO A 56 -19.79 4.26 -10.66
N PHE A 57 -20.08 3.07 -10.13
CA PHE A 57 -20.07 2.85 -8.70
C PHE A 57 -18.65 2.82 -8.14
N VAL A 58 -17.70 2.21 -8.86
CA VAL A 58 -16.26 2.22 -8.51
C VAL A 58 -15.71 3.65 -8.45
N GLU A 59 -16.12 4.53 -9.39
CA GLU A 59 -15.75 5.95 -9.33
C GLU A 59 -16.36 6.66 -8.11
N SER A 60 -17.59 6.35 -7.76
CA SER A 60 -18.23 6.90 -6.55
C SER A 60 -17.54 6.43 -5.27
N LEU A 61 -17.15 5.16 -5.21
CA LEU A 61 -16.36 4.60 -4.10
C LEU A 61 -14.99 5.26 -3.99
N GLN A 62 -14.31 5.50 -5.13
CA GLN A 62 -13.02 6.19 -5.15
C GLN A 62 -13.16 7.61 -4.59
N ASN A 63 -14.16 8.36 -5.03
CA ASN A 63 -14.41 9.72 -4.56
C ASN A 63 -14.67 9.76 -3.05
N GLU A 64 -15.46 8.83 -2.54
CA GLU A 64 -15.75 8.76 -1.09
C GLU A 64 -14.53 8.33 -0.28
N PHE A 65 -13.75 7.38 -0.77
CA PHE A 65 -12.51 6.98 -0.13
C PHE A 65 -11.46 8.10 -0.16
N PHE A 66 -11.32 8.79 -1.30
CA PHE A 66 -10.42 9.92 -1.44
C PHE A 66 -10.75 11.08 -0.50
N LYS A 67 -12.04 11.37 -0.25
CA LYS A 67 -12.46 12.35 0.76
C LYS A 67 -11.94 12.00 2.16
N THR A 68 -11.96 10.71 2.51
CA THR A 68 -11.42 10.28 3.80
C THR A 68 -9.90 10.45 3.87
N LEU A 69 -9.18 10.14 2.77
CA LEU A 69 -7.73 10.26 2.69
C LEU A 69 -7.26 11.71 2.71
N SER A 70 -8.03 12.62 2.11
CA SER A 70 -7.70 14.05 1.96
C SER A 70 -8.35 14.96 3.00
N ASP A 71 -8.89 14.41 4.08
CA ASP A 71 -9.46 15.19 5.18
C ASP A 71 -8.37 15.76 6.08
N PHE A 72 -7.74 16.83 5.62
CA PHE A 72 -6.68 17.55 6.37
C PHE A 72 -7.19 18.33 7.58
N SER A 73 -8.50 18.33 7.86
CA SER A 73 -9.04 18.88 9.11
C SER A 73 -8.77 17.98 10.32
N LYS A 74 -8.46 16.71 10.06
CA LYS A 74 -8.13 15.70 11.07
C LYS A 74 -6.62 15.50 11.18
N SER A 75 -6.17 15.08 12.37
CA SER A 75 -4.79 14.66 12.51
C SER A 75 -4.52 13.37 11.72
N PRO A 76 -3.28 13.12 11.26
CA PRO A 76 -2.91 11.88 10.55
C PRO A 76 -3.32 10.62 11.30
N TYR A 77 -3.26 10.63 12.63
CA TYR A 77 -3.74 9.52 13.46
C TYR A 77 -5.23 9.21 13.24
N HIS A 78 -6.08 10.24 13.22
CA HIS A 78 -7.52 10.06 13.01
C HIS A 78 -7.83 9.62 11.58
N THR A 79 -7.16 10.18 10.58
CA THR A 79 -7.28 9.76 9.18
C THR A 79 -6.87 8.28 9.02
N ASN A 80 -5.72 7.88 9.56
CA ASN A 80 -5.27 6.50 9.53
C ASN A 80 -6.24 5.55 10.25
N LYS A 81 -6.84 5.95 11.35
CA LYS A 81 -7.85 5.17 12.07
C LYS A 81 -9.11 4.96 11.21
N GLU A 82 -9.57 5.99 10.49
CA GLU A 82 -10.72 5.87 9.59
C GLU A 82 -10.39 4.99 8.39
N VAL A 83 -9.22 5.14 7.78
CA VAL A 83 -8.75 4.27 6.70
C VAL A 83 -8.68 2.82 7.17
N TYR A 84 -8.07 2.56 8.33
CA TYR A 84 -8.04 1.21 8.92
C TYR A 84 -9.45 0.63 9.10
N ARG A 85 -10.41 1.46 9.58
CA ARG A 85 -11.80 1.04 9.74
C ARG A 85 -12.43 0.66 8.41
N ILE A 86 -12.19 1.44 7.35
CA ILE A 86 -12.68 1.13 5.99
C ILE A 86 -12.06 -0.18 5.48
N LEU A 87 -10.75 -0.36 5.63
CA LEU A 87 -10.07 -1.59 5.18
C LEU A 87 -10.61 -2.82 5.92
N LYS A 88 -10.90 -2.70 7.21
CA LYS A 88 -11.35 -3.82 8.04
C LYS A 88 -12.84 -4.14 7.88
N TYR A 89 -13.69 -3.12 7.79
CA TYR A 89 -15.15 -3.28 7.87
C TYR A 89 -15.87 -2.88 6.58
N GLY A 90 -15.14 -2.46 5.57
CA GLY A 90 -15.67 -1.98 4.30
C GLY A 90 -16.19 -0.52 4.37
N LEU A 91 -16.45 0.01 3.18
CA LEU A 91 -17.09 1.30 2.97
C LEU A 91 -18.57 1.07 2.62
N LYS A 92 -19.48 1.81 3.28
CA LYS A 92 -20.90 1.75 2.98
C LYS A 92 -21.28 2.86 2.02
N LEU A 93 -21.81 2.49 0.84
CA LEU A 93 -22.27 3.43 -0.18
C LEU A 93 -23.47 2.84 -0.93
N ALA A 94 -24.45 3.68 -1.24
CA ALA A 94 -25.55 3.32 -2.14
C ALA A 94 -25.08 3.45 -3.60
N GLU A 95 -25.41 2.47 -4.45
CA GLU A 95 -25.06 2.52 -5.87
C GLU A 95 -25.92 3.53 -6.62
N PHE A 96 -27.21 3.58 -6.28
CA PHE A 96 -28.16 4.55 -6.86
C PHE A 96 -28.86 5.37 -5.78
N PRO A 97 -29.26 6.60 -6.11
CA PRO A 97 -30.03 7.44 -5.19
C PRO A 97 -31.32 6.73 -4.74
N GLY A 98 -31.54 6.68 -3.41
CA GLY A 98 -32.73 6.04 -2.83
C GLY A 98 -32.57 4.55 -2.50
N GLU A 99 -31.47 3.91 -2.87
CA GLU A 99 -31.16 2.54 -2.46
C GLU A 99 -30.54 2.48 -1.07
N ALA A 100 -30.70 1.33 -0.42
CA ALA A 100 -29.98 1.05 0.82
C ALA A 100 -28.46 0.92 0.56
N PRO A 101 -27.61 1.54 1.39
CA PRO A 101 -26.17 1.40 1.24
C PRO A 101 -25.73 -0.06 1.37
N LYS A 102 -24.88 -0.51 0.45
CA LYS A 102 -24.21 -1.81 0.55
C LYS A 102 -22.78 -1.63 1.07
N THR A 103 -22.29 -2.63 1.82
CA THR A 103 -20.90 -2.64 2.30
C THR A 103 -20.00 -3.17 1.19
N VAL A 104 -19.00 -2.40 0.82
CA VAL A 104 -17.96 -2.79 -0.16
C VAL A 104 -16.65 -2.98 0.55
N TYR A 105 -16.07 -4.17 0.43
CA TYR A 105 -14.78 -4.50 1.00
C TYR A 105 -13.66 -4.26 -0.02
N PHE A 106 -12.63 -3.55 0.39
CA PHE A 106 -11.44 -3.28 -0.42
C PHE A 106 -10.38 -4.39 -0.28
N ILE A 107 -10.55 -5.23 0.73
CA ILE A 107 -9.77 -6.45 0.97
C ILE A 107 -10.76 -7.57 1.24
N ASN A 108 -10.61 -8.68 0.53
CA ASN A 108 -11.39 -9.89 0.79
C ASN A 108 -10.74 -10.62 1.97
N TRP A 109 -11.35 -10.51 3.15
CA TRP A 109 -10.87 -11.14 4.38
C TRP A 109 -11.33 -12.59 4.53
N GLU A 110 -12.44 -12.97 3.87
CA GLU A 110 -13.03 -14.30 3.97
C GLU A 110 -12.30 -15.30 3.05
N GLU A 111 -11.88 -14.84 1.87
CA GLU A 111 -11.15 -15.62 0.87
C GLU A 111 -9.88 -14.82 0.46
N PRO A 112 -8.83 -14.83 1.30
CA PRO A 112 -7.64 -14.00 1.08
C PRO A 112 -6.95 -14.22 -0.26
N GLU A 113 -7.04 -15.42 -0.82
CA GLU A 113 -6.49 -15.80 -2.12
C GLU A 113 -7.14 -15.09 -3.31
N LYS A 114 -8.32 -14.50 -3.12
CA LYS A 114 -9.00 -13.67 -4.13
C LYS A 114 -8.46 -12.25 -4.23
N ASN A 115 -7.57 -11.87 -3.31
CA ASN A 115 -6.92 -10.57 -3.39
C ASN A 115 -5.75 -10.60 -4.39
N ASN A 116 -5.43 -9.42 -4.92
CA ASN A 116 -4.25 -9.22 -5.73
C ASN A 116 -3.10 -8.73 -4.83
N PHE A 117 -2.01 -9.48 -4.78
CA PHE A 117 -0.83 -9.16 -3.98
C PHE A 117 0.29 -8.65 -4.87
N TYR A 118 0.91 -7.51 -4.49
CA TYR A 118 2.01 -6.94 -5.26
C TYR A 118 3.16 -6.55 -4.34
N ILE A 119 4.38 -6.59 -4.90
CA ILE A 119 5.61 -6.13 -4.27
C ILE A 119 6.34 -5.19 -5.23
N ALA A 120 6.81 -4.05 -4.72
CA ALA A 120 7.60 -3.08 -5.47
C ALA A 120 8.85 -2.70 -4.70
N GLU A 121 9.88 -2.27 -5.43
CA GLU A 121 11.14 -1.76 -4.88
C GLU A 121 11.23 -0.24 -5.05
N GLU A 122 11.97 0.40 -4.13
CA GLU A 122 12.39 1.81 -4.24
C GLU A 122 11.23 2.77 -4.53
N VAL A 123 10.08 2.55 -3.91
CA VAL A 123 8.87 3.36 -4.19
C VAL A 123 9.07 4.78 -3.67
N THR A 124 9.20 5.75 -4.57
CA THR A 124 9.27 7.15 -4.17
C THR A 124 7.91 7.67 -3.74
N VAL A 125 7.80 8.10 -2.49
CA VAL A 125 6.59 8.71 -1.92
C VAL A 125 6.86 10.19 -1.71
N ASN A 126 6.10 11.02 -2.43
CA ASN A 126 6.16 12.47 -2.32
C ASN A 126 5.33 12.96 -1.14
N GLY A 127 5.95 13.69 -0.23
CA GLY A 127 5.34 14.36 0.91
C GLY A 127 6.09 15.66 1.18
N ASN A 128 6.05 16.17 2.41
CA ASN A 128 6.88 17.32 2.82
C ASN A 128 8.38 17.03 2.66
N VAL A 129 8.75 15.76 2.74
CA VAL A 129 10.09 15.25 2.43
C VAL A 129 9.92 13.98 1.62
N GLU A 130 10.62 13.89 0.50
CA GLU A 130 10.66 12.66 -0.31
C GLU A 130 11.19 11.49 0.53
N LYS A 131 10.48 10.36 0.47
CA LYS A 131 10.85 9.10 1.09
C LYS A 131 10.85 7.99 0.06
N ARG A 132 11.80 7.08 0.18
CA ARG A 132 11.96 5.96 -0.72
C ARG A 132 12.26 4.69 0.07
N PRO A 133 11.20 4.01 0.59
CA PRO A 133 11.35 2.71 1.22
C PRO A 133 11.91 1.67 0.25
N ASP A 134 12.74 0.75 0.75
CA ASP A 134 13.38 -0.28 -0.07
C ASP A 134 12.35 -1.21 -0.72
N ILE A 135 11.31 -1.61 0.02
CA ILE A 135 10.25 -2.50 -0.46
C ILE A 135 8.89 -2.03 0.07
N VAL A 136 7.89 -2.04 -0.79
CA VAL A 136 6.49 -1.81 -0.44
C VAL A 136 5.64 -3.00 -0.87
N LEU A 137 4.74 -3.44 0.02
CA LEU A 137 3.75 -4.47 -0.25
C LEU A 137 2.37 -3.85 -0.44
N TYR A 138 1.65 -4.34 -1.45
CA TYR A 138 0.29 -3.89 -1.75
C TYR A 138 -0.70 -5.06 -1.74
N ILE A 139 -1.92 -4.79 -1.28
CA ILE A 139 -3.09 -5.64 -1.48
C ILE A 139 -4.12 -4.82 -2.27
N ASN A 140 -4.56 -5.36 -3.41
CA ASN A 140 -5.55 -4.73 -4.30
C ASN A 140 -5.18 -3.27 -4.64
N GLY A 141 -3.88 -2.97 -4.77
CA GLY A 141 -3.38 -1.63 -5.04
C GLY A 141 -3.22 -0.72 -3.81
N ILE A 142 -3.60 -1.15 -2.60
CA ILE A 142 -3.43 -0.38 -1.37
C ILE A 142 -2.11 -0.77 -0.70
N ALA A 143 -1.23 0.21 -0.44
CA ALA A 143 0.02 -0.01 0.29
C ALA A 143 -0.31 -0.39 1.74
N ILE A 144 0.17 -1.57 2.18
CA ILE A 144 -0.13 -2.12 3.50
C ILE A 144 1.09 -2.29 4.40
N ALA A 145 2.27 -2.39 3.79
CA ALA A 145 3.51 -2.57 4.53
C ALA A 145 4.71 -2.00 3.77
N VAL A 146 5.69 -1.55 4.53
CA VAL A 146 7.00 -1.15 4.05
C VAL A 146 8.08 -1.95 4.74
N MET A 147 9.19 -2.22 4.03
CA MET A 147 10.37 -2.84 4.60
C MET A 147 11.58 -1.95 4.30
N GLU A 148 12.38 -1.72 5.35
CA GLU A 148 13.67 -1.05 5.29
C GLU A 148 14.76 -2.09 5.55
N LEU A 149 15.69 -2.22 4.64
CA LEU A 149 16.80 -3.16 4.75
C LEU A 149 18.04 -2.45 5.24
N LYS A 150 18.80 -3.11 6.11
CA LYS A 150 20.03 -2.56 6.63
C LYS A 150 21.16 -3.59 6.50
N LYS A 151 22.37 -3.09 6.30
CA LYS A 151 23.55 -3.94 6.35
C LYS A 151 23.66 -4.61 7.71
N SER A 152 24.14 -5.84 7.72
CA SER A 152 24.34 -6.61 8.96
C SER A 152 25.25 -5.92 9.99
N THR A 153 26.00 -4.89 9.58
CA THR A 153 26.84 -4.06 10.43
C THR A 153 26.09 -2.93 11.12
N VAL A 154 24.84 -2.66 10.71
CA VAL A 154 23.98 -1.62 11.29
C VAL A 154 23.04 -2.25 12.32
N SER A 155 22.83 -1.57 13.44
CA SER A 155 21.91 -2.04 14.48
C SER A 155 20.48 -2.13 13.97
N VAL A 156 19.76 -3.21 14.31
CA VAL A 156 18.33 -3.34 14.07
C VAL A 156 17.54 -2.17 14.66
N ALA A 157 17.99 -1.64 15.81
CA ALA A 157 17.39 -0.47 16.44
C ALA A 157 17.42 0.79 15.55
N ASP A 158 18.43 0.95 14.70
CA ASP A 158 18.53 2.08 13.78
C ASP A 158 17.53 1.94 12.61
N GLY A 159 17.32 0.72 12.13
CA GLY A 159 16.26 0.42 11.15
C GLY A 159 14.86 0.70 11.70
N ILE A 160 14.58 0.29 12.94
CA ILE A 160 13.32 0.59 13.63
C ILE A 160 13.13 2.09 13.80
N ARG A 161 14.15 2.82 14.26
CA ARG A 161 14.11 4.28 14.41
C ARG A 161 13.81 4.97 13.08
N GLN A 162 14.42 4.52 11.99
CA GLN A 162 14.17 5.09 10.65
C GLN A 162 12.72 4.88 10.23
N ASN A 163 12.18 3.67 10.38
CA ASN A 163 10.79 3.39 10.07
C ASN A 163 9.82 4.24 10.90
N VAL A 164 10.04 4.35 12.21
CA VAL A 164 9.21 5.19 13.10
C VAL A 164 9.34 6.67 12.71
N THR A 165 10.53 7.14 12.35
CA THR A 165 10.75 8.53 11.93
C THR A 165 10.05 8.83 10.60
N ASN A 166 10.05 7.87 9.66
CA ASN A 166 9.38 8.01 8.38
C ASN A 166 7.85 8.13 8.49
N GLN A 167 7.28 7.72 9.63
CA GLN A 167 5.84 7.79 9.91
C GLN A 167 5.43 9.01 10.76
N ARG A 168 6.35 9.93 11.07
CA ARG A 168 6.02 11.16 11.81
C ARG A 168 5.33 12.17 10.89
N GLU A 169 4.48 13.03 11.48
CA GLU A 169 3.69 14.04 10.75
C GLU A 169 4.49 14.94 9.80
N GLN A 170 5.74 15.22 10.15
CA GLN A 170 6.64 16.04 9.31
C GLN A 170 7.02 15.36 7.98
N PHE A 171 6.70 14.08 7.81
CA PHE A 171 7.06 13.28 6.63
C PHE A 171 5.85 12.68 5.91
N ILE A 172 4.62 13.02 6.35
CA ILE A 172 3.36 12.55 5.76
C ILE A 172 2.76 13.66 4.90
#